data_208c92a375b7ee8db44547a9f08c6679
#
_entry.id   208c92a375b7ee8db44547a9f08c6679
#
_cell.length_a   1.000
_cell.length_b   1.000
_cell.length_c   1.000
_cell.angle_alpha   90.00
_cell.angle_beta   90.00
_cell.angle_gamma   90.00
#
_symmetry.space_group_name_H-M   'P 1'
#
loop_
_entity.id
_entity.type
_entity.pdbx_description
1 polymer ?
#
loop_
_entity_poly.entity_id
_entity_poly.type
_entity_poly.pdbx_seq_one_letter_code
_entity_poly.pdbx_strand_id
1 'polypeptide(L)'
;MESFEIYNDIAKRTNGDIYVGVVGPVRTGKSTFISKFMQSSILNNIANEYEKQRTIDEMPQSGSGKTVMTMQPKFVPSEAVKVDFSKDVSANVRLVDCVGYAISGASGFEDEEGPRMVKTLWSEEEMPFEQAAEIGTHKVIAEHSTIAVLVTTDGSITDIARENYVEAEERVVSELKENNKPFVIVLNARYPESEQVVLLANELKQKYNVPVLPYDVSKIGSEDITNIIKSILMEFPIKEINFRLPKWIMALPYEDDFIKEIMANVRKYCDQVVKMSDYENLFDMFESCEDLKRLEVEKLNLSNGEIDFFIPVDDSLYYKTLSKECGTEIKDDFYLMTYVKELVKAKSEYDKIKTALDMVKETGYGIVNPSVDDLILSEPEIITKNGNSSLKLKATAPSLHIMRVDVNSEICPAVGSVNQSGSLVNYMLESFENNKAELWNKNMFGKPMNELVKDSIDSKLSGLPEEVQVKMRKTLTKIVNERKGGVICILL
;
A
#
# COMPACT_ATOMS: atom_id res chain seq x y z
N MET A 1 4.07 1.04 23.36
CA MET A 1 5.39 1.52 22.90
C MET A 1 6.22 1.86 24.13
N GLU A 2 7.40 1.30 24.25
CA GLU A 2 8.30 1.64 25.35
C GLU A 2 8.81 3.07 25.15
N SER A 3 9.01 3.84 26.22
CA SER A 3 9.45 5.24 26.15
C SER A 3 10.74 5.42 25.32
N PHE A 4 11.62 4.42 25.33
CA PHE A 4 12.88 4.43 24.57
C PHE A 4 12.68 4.41 23.04
N GLU A 5 11.66 3.75 22.53
CA GLU A 5 11.38 3.71 21.08
C GLU A 5 11.02 5.10 20.55
N ILE A 6 10.26 5.88 21.31
CA ILE A 6 9.82 7.22 20.92
C ILE A 6 11.00 8.19 20.78
N TYR A 7 11.96 8.14 21.71
CA TYR A 7 13.17 8.98 21.62
C TYR A 7 14.09 8.57 20.46
N ASN A 8 14.15 7.27 20.13
CA ASN A 8 14.84 6.80 18.93
C ASN A 8 14.18 7.33 17.65
N ASP A 9 12.87 7.30 17.61
CA ASP A 9 12.10 7.75 16.45
C ASP A 9 12.29 9.25 16.20
N ILE A 10 12.22 10.09 17.24
CA ILE A 10 12.45 11.52 17.07
C ILE A 10 13.89 11.83 16.68
N ALA A 11 14.87 11.10 17.25
CA ALA A 11 16.27 11.26 16.88
C ALA A 11 16.52 10.96 15.39
N LYS A 12 15.91 9.91 14.85
CA LYS A 12 15.98 9.60 13.41
C LYS A 12 15.31 10.67 12.54
N ARG A 13 14.17 11.21 12.99
CA ARG A 13 13.47 12.29 12.28
C ARG A 13 14.26 13.60 12.23
N THR A 14 15.05 13.86 13.24
CA THR A 14 15.86 15.08 13.41
C THR A 14 17.34 14.90 13.10
N ASN A 15 17.73 13.77 12.50
CA ASN A 15 19.12 13.41 12.19
C ASN A 15 20.05 13.40 13.44
N GLY A 16 19.50 13.01 14.58
CA GLY A 16 20.23 12.91 15.83
C GLY A 16 20.29 14.19 16.66
N ASP A 17 19.74 15.31 16.19
CA ASP A 17 19.73 16.60 16.89
C ASP A 17 18.31 16.99 17.29
N ILE A 18 17.97 16.85 18.57
CA ILE A 18 16.65 17.19 19.12
C ILE A 18 16.70 18.59 19.76
N TYR A 19 16.48 19.61 18.94
CA TYR A 19 16.42 20.99 19.40
C TYR A 19 14.97 21.43 19.59
N VAL A 20 14.54 21.51 20.85
CA VAL A 20 13.17 21.82 21.23
C VAL A 20 13.02 23.31 21.47
N GLY A 21 12.37 24.03 20.57
CA GLY A 21 11.98 25.43 20.78
C GLY A 21 10.76 25.50 21.70
N VAL A 22 10.91 26.05 22.90
CA VAL A 22 9.78 26.27 23.80
C VAL A 22 9.29 27.71 23.62
N VAL A 23 8.20 27.86 22.89
CA VAL A 23 7.69 29.16 22.42
C VAL A 23 6.30 29.48 22.97
N GLY A 24 5.83 30.68 22.79
CA GLY A 24 4.50 31.07 23.24
C GLY A 24 4.48 32.46 23.89
N PRO A 25 3.30 32.95 24.30
CA PRO A 25 3.18 34.23 24.99
C PRO A 25 3.99 34.32 26.28
N VAL A 26 4.33 35.47 26.73
CA VAL A 26 5.02 35.67 28.03
C VAL A 26 4.13 35.11 29.17
N ARG A 27 4.76 34.67 30.26
CA ARG A 27 4.08 34.26 31.51
C ARG A 27 3.20 33.01 31.38
N THR A 28 3.35 32.20 30.33
CA THR A 28 2.61 30.95 30.14
C THR A 28 3.26 29.73 30.83
N GLY A 29 4.43 29.87 31.41
CA GLY A 29 5.13 28.79 32.10
C GLY A 29 6.21 28.07 31.27
N LYS A 30 6.73 28.70 30.19
CA LYS A 30 7.77 28.15 29.32
C LYS A 30 9.01 27.67 30.10
N SER A 31 9.59 28.53 30.90
CA SER A 31 10.80 28.21 31.68
C SER A 31 10.55 27.12 32.74
N THR A 32 9.32 27.05 33.29
CA THR A 32 8.90 25.95 34.17
C THR A 32 8.83 24.64 33.39
N PHE A 33 8.26 24.67 32.20
CA PHE A 33 8.20 23.52 31.30
C PHE A 33 9.59 22.99 30.97
N ILE A 34 10.53 23.87 30.59
CA ILE A 34 11.91 23.52 30.29
C ILE A 34 12.56 22.83 31.49
N SER A 35 12.43 23.44 32.68
CA SER A 35 13.02 22.88 33.91
C SER A 35 12.46 21.48 34.21
N LYS A 36 11.14 21.28 34.05
CA LYS A 36 10.50 19.98 34.27
C LYS A 36 10.86 18.95 33.21
N PHE A 37 10.91 19.35 31.95
CA PHE A 37 11.34 18.48 30.85
C PHE A 37 12.77 17.98 31.12
N MET A 38 13.71 18.87 31.43
CA MET A 38 15.09 18.51 31.73
C MET A 38 15.20 17.57 32.93
N GLN A 39 14.50 17.88 34.03
CA GLN A 39 14.54 17.07 35.24
C GLN A 39 13.96 15.67 35.04
N SER A 40 12.81 15.57 34.35
CA SER A 40 12.07 14.32 34.28
C SER A 40 12.62 13.35 33.21
N SER A 41 13.19 13.88 32.11
CA SER A 41 13.50 13.05 30.94
C SER A 41 14.94 13.08 30.51
N ILE A 42 15.69 14.14 30.79
CA ILE A 42 17.05 14.33 30.25
C ILE A 42 18.14 14.07 31.29
N LEU A 43 18.05 14.69 32.46
CA LEU A 43 19.13 14.63 33.49
C LEU A 43 19.46 13.20 33.96
N ASN A 44 18.44 12.32 33.96
CA ASN A 44 18.65 10.92 34.38
C ASN A 44 19.39 10.08 33.33
N ASN A 45 19.46 10.56 32.09
CA ASN A 45 20.06 9.86 30.94
C ASN A 45 21.42 10.48 30.54
N ILE A 46 21.93 11.47 31.30
CA ILE A 46 23.27 12.01 31.11
C ILE A 46 24.25 11.13 31.90
N ALA A 47 25.17 10.49 31.18
CA ALA A 47 26.12 9.57 31.76
C ALA A 47 27.26 10.28 32.54
N ASN A 48 27.59 11.52 32.18
CA ASN A 48 28.67 12.29 32.78
C ASN A 48 28.14 13.19 33.91
N GLU A 49 28.54 12.90 35.15
CA GLU A 49 28.09 13.66 36.32
C GLU A 49 28.49 15.15 36.28
N TYR A 50 29.62 15.51 35.66
CA TYR A 50 30.05 16.91 35.52
C TYR A 50 29.12 17.65 34.53
N GLU A 51 28.82 17.04 33.42
CA GLU A 51 27.84 17.60 32.44
C GLU A 51 26.46 17.71 33.06
N LYS A 52 26.05 16.72 33.84
CA LYS A 52 24.75 16.73 34.55
C LYS A 52 24.69 17.91 35.55
N GLN A 53 25.71 18.12 36.37
CA GLN A 53 25.73 19.23 37.30
C GLN A 53 25.73 20.59 36.58
N ARG A 54 26.55 20.74 35.52
CA ARG A 54 26.56 21.94 34.69
C ARG A 54 25.16 22.21 34.08
N THR A 55 24.50 21.18 33.58
CA THR A 55 23.15 21.29 33.04
C THR A 55 22.14 21.73 34.08
N ILE A 56 22.26 21.26 35.33
CA ILE A 56 21.40 21.69 36.44
C ILE A 56 21.61 23.18 36.73
N ASP A 57 22.87 23.65 36.75
CA ASP A 57 23.21 25.05 37.02
C ASP A 57 22.74 26.00 35.90
N GLU A 58 22.63 25.50 34.67
CA GLU A 58 22.16 26.26 33.49
C GLU A 58 20.64 26.31 33.35
N MET A 59 19.89 25.54 34.15
CA MET A 59 18.43 25.53 34.06
C MET A 59 17.79 26.89 34.35
N PRO A 60 16.74 27.29 33.65
CA PRO A 60 16.06 28.54 33.91
C PRO A 60 15.36 28.51 35.27
N GLN A 61 15.48 29.62 36.03
CA GLN A 61 14.74 29.81 37.25
C GLN A 61 13.33 30.35 36.95
N SER A 62 12.31 29.72 37.51
CA SER A 62 10.95 30.17 37.39
C SER A 62 10.71 31.42 38.23
N GLY A 63 10.43 32.56 37.59
CA GLY A 63 10.04 33.79 38.32
C GLY A 63 8.55 33.74 38.70
N SER A 64 8.23 34.18 39.93
CA SER A 64 6.87 34.42 40.38
C SER A 64 6.42 35.85 40.05
N GLY A 65 5.12 36.07 39.74
CA GLY A 65 4.55 37.40 39.50
C GLY A 65 4.39 37.77 38.00
N LYS A 66 4.08 39.02 37.70
CA LYS A 66 3.75 39.54 36.37
C LYS A 66 4.96 40.01 35.54
N THR A 67 6.12 40.18 36.17
CA THR A 67 7.31 40.81 35.56
C THR A 67 8.05 39.82 34.66
N VAL A 68 8.41 40.23 33.45
CA VAL A 68 9.23 39.47 32.50
C VAL A 68 10.71 39.66 32.84
N MET A 69 11.43 38.57 33.11
CA MET A 69 12.84 38.62 33.53
C MET A 69 13.83 38.24 32.43
N THR A 70 13.45 37.36 31.49
CA THR A 70 14.31 36.89 30.41
C THR A 70 14.42 37.96 29.31
N MET A 71 15.63 38.30 28.92
CA MET A 71 15.88 39.36 27.90
C MET A 71 16.25 38.78 26.52
N GLN A 72 16.77 37.57 26.47
CA GLN A 72 17.26 36.96 25.23
C GLN A 72 16.97 35.46 25.27
N PRO A 73 16.85 34.80 24.07
CA PRO A 73 16.76 33.35 24.00
C PRO A 73 17.91 32.69 24.79
N LYS A 74 17.56 31.73 25.63
CA LYS A 74 18.53 30.99 26.43
C LYS A 74 18.52 29.54 25.99
N PHE A 75 19.69 29.05 25.61
CA PHE A 75 19.88 27.64 25.29
C PHE A 75 20.13 26.86 26.59
N VAL A 76 19.42 25.76 26.76
CA VAL A 76 19.48 24.90 27.95
C VAL A 76 19.68 23.45 27.55
N PRO A 77 20.84 22.88 27.77
CA PRO A 77 22.10 23.52 28.17
C PRO A 77 22.68 24.44 27.09
N SER A 78 23.67 25.23 27.40
CA SER A 78 24.35 26.17 26.49
C SER A 78 25.00 25.46 25.30
N GLU A 79 25.49 24.22 25.49
CA GLU A 79 25.91 23.30 24.45
C GLU A 79 24.99 22.09 24.45
N ALA A 80 24.70 21.52 23.26
CA ALA A 80 23.87 20.34 23.18
C ALA A 80 24.53 19.17 23.88
N VAL A 81 23.77 18.48 24.75
CA VAL A 81 24.27 17.36 25.54
C VAL A 81 23.86 16.07 24.86
N LYS A 82 24.81 15.16 24.72
CA LYS A 82 24.53 13.83 24.26
C LYS A 82 23.79 13.05 25.35
N VAL A 83 22.60 12.64 25.07
CA VAL A 83 21.73 11.88 25.96
C VAL A 83 21.61 10.47 25.41
N ASP A 84 21.95 9.48 26.24
CA ASP A 84 21.82 8.08 25.91
C ASP A 84 20.46 7.56 26.41
N PHE A 85 19.52 7.39 25.50
CA PHE A 85 18.19 6.89 25.84
C PHE A 85 18.14 5.35 25.95
N SER A 86 19.05 4.65 25.23
CA SER A 86 19.29 3.21 25.34
C SER A 86 20.72 2.88 24.87
N LYS A 87 21.10 1.58 24.90
CA LYS A 87 22.45 1.13 24.48
C LYS A 87 22.80 1.56 23.04
N ASP A 88 21.79 1.65 22.17
CA ASP A 88 21.97 1.91 20.74
C ASP A 88 21.33 3.24 20.29
N VAL A 89 20.76 4.02 21.21
CA VAL A 89 20.04 5.26 20.90
C VAL A 89 20.60 6.40 21.70
N SER A 90 21.29 7.30 21.03
CA SER A 90 21.73 8.57 21.57
C SER A 90 21.34 9.73 20.67
N ALA A 91 21.03 10.88 21.25
CA ALA A 91 20.79 12.11 20.52
C ALA A 91 21.38 13.30 21.24
N ASN A 92 21.71 14.34 20.49
CA ASN A 92 22.07 15.63 21.05
C ASN A 92 20.80 16.38 21.40
N VAL A 93 20.59 16.67 22.68
CA VAL A 93 19.38 17.36 23.15
C VAL A 93 19.70 18.75 23.61
N ARG A 94 18.90 19.70 23.19
CA ARG A 94 18.98 21.09 23.57
C ARG A 94 17.60 21.71 23.59
N LEU A 95 17.26 22.42 24.65
CA LEU A 95 16.04 23.22 24.69
C LEU A 95 16.40 24.68 24.50
N VAL A 96 15.48 25.43 23.94
CA VAL A 96 15.64 26.86 23.73
C VAL A 96 14.49 27.57 24.43
N ASP A 97 14.82 28.31 25.49
CA ASP A 97 13.89 29.19 26.18
C ASP A 97 13.86 30.55 25.46
N CYS A 98 12.70 31.00 25.07
CA CYS A 98 12.52 32.32 24.50
C CYS A 98 11.74 33.24 25.44
N VAL A 99 11.84 34.53 25.22
CA VAL A 99 11.06 35.55 25.97
C VAL A 99 9.58 35.29 25.75
N GLY A 100 9.18 35.14 24.49
CA GLY A 100 7.80 35.03 24.04
C GLY A 100 7.23 36.40 23.66
N TYR A 101 6.10 36.36 22.97
CA TYR A 101 5.39 37.58 22.55
C TYR A 101 4.74 38.30 23.73
N ALA A 102 4.77 39.64 23.69
CA ALA A 102 4.12 40.50 24.66
C ALA A 102 2.61 40.28 24.69
N ILE A 103 2.01 40.44 25.86
CA ILE A 103 0.56 40.38 26.07
C ILE A 103 0.10 41.57 26.91
N SER A 104 -1.12 41.95 26.73
CA SER A 104 -1.74 43.00 27.57
C SER A 104 -1.79 42.57 29.03
N GLY A 105 -1.37 43.45 29.96
CA GLY A 105 -1.36 43.15 31.38
C GLY A 105 -0.10 42.46 31.91
N ALA A 106 0.89 42.14 31.06
CA ALA A 106 2.21 41.77 31.53
C ALA A 106 3.06 43.00 31.82
N SER A 107 3.83 42.95 32.90
CA SER A 107 4.73 44.03 33.31
C SER A 107 6.19 43.72 32.95
N GLY A 108 7.02 44.79 32.80
CA GLY A 108 8.46 44.66 32.51
C GLY A 108 8.83 44.98 31.06
N PHE A 109 7.87 45.47 30.26
CA PHE A 109 8.09 46.02 28.92
C PHE A 109 8.31 47.54 28.93
N GLU A 110 7.87 48.22 29.99
CA GLU A 110 7.99 49.63 30.21
C GLU A 110 8.78 49.96 31.48
N ASP A 111 9.59 50.97 31.43
CA ASP A 111 10.27 51.57 32.56
C ASP A 111 9.62 52.92 32.92
N GLU A 112 10.08 53.59 33.97
CA GLU A 112 9.52 54.89 34.42
C GLU A 112 9.57 56.01 33.32
N GLU A 113 10.46 55.87 32.34
CA GLU A 113 10.70 56.82 31.26
C GLU A 113 10.07 56.42 29.91
N GLY A 114 9.35 55.27 29.80
CA GLY A 114 8.73 54.77 28.57
C GLY A 114 9.08 53.34 28.24
N PRO A 115 9.04 52.93 26.95
CA PRO A 115 9.40 51.57 26.54
C PRO A 115 10.82 51.21 26.98
N ARG A 116 10.95 50.05 27.65
CA ARG A 116 12.25 49.56 28.12
C ARG A 116 13.15 49.25 26.90
N MET A 117 14.26 49.99 26.80
CA MET A 117 15.26 49.80 25.75
C MET A 117 16.28 48.72 26.11
N VAL A 118 16.63 47.86 25.16
CA VAL A 118 17.57 46.76 25.35
C VAL A 118 18.55 46.66 24.17
N LYS A 119 19.80 46.28 24.49
CA LYS A 119 20.81 45.97 23.49
C LYS A 119 20.82 44.45 23.26
N THR A 120 20.79 44.04 22.00
CA THR A 120 20.78 42.62 21.60
C THR A 120 22.05 42.28 20.82
N LEU A 121 22.35 41.00 20.69
CA LEU A 121 23.49 40.51 19.91
C LEU A 121 23.30 40.68 18.38
N TRP A 122 22.08 40.88 17.93
CA TRP A 122 21.72 40.96 16.51
C TRP A 122 21.41 42.40 16.03
N SER A 123 21.57 43.39 16.91
CA SER A 123 21.44 44.80 16.55
C SER A 123 22.52 45.63 17.24
N GLU A 124 23.16 46.55 16.52
CA GLU A 124 24.11 47.48 17.07
C GLU A 124 23.44 48.60 17.85
N GLU A 125 22.17 48.89 17.50
CA GLU A 125 21.37 49.93 18.16
C GLU A 125 20.47 49.32 19.24
N GLU A 126 20.15 50.12 20.24
CA GLU A 126 19.17 49.78 21.26
C GLU A 126 17.77 49.79 20.66
N MET A 127 16.96 48.82 21.01
CA MET A 127 15.59 48.64 20.54
C MET A 127 14.63 48.43 21.70
N PRO A 128 13.33 48.67 21.54
CA PRO A 128 12.33 48.32 22.53
C PRO A 128 12.37 46.85 22.88
N PHE A 129 12.27 46.51 24.16
CA PHE A 129 12.32 45.13 24.66
C PHE A 129 11.30 44.22 24.00
N GLU A 130 10.09 44.77 23.69
CA GLU A 130 9.04 44.00 22.97
C GLU A 130 9.53 43.55 21.58
N GLN A 131 10.14 44.46 20.82
CA GLN A 131 10.69 44.15 19.50
C GLN A 131 11.84 43.15 19.58
N ALA A 132 12.71 43.27 20.58
CA ALA A 132 13.78 42.33 20.83
C ALA A 132 13.23 40.95 21.16
N ALA A 133 12.15 40.85 21.94
CA ALA A 133 11.48 39.60 22.30
C ALA A 133 10.83 38.94 21.06
N GLU A 134 10.23 39.72 20.17
CA GLU A 134 9.70 39.23 18.91
C GLU A 134 10.78 38.64 18.00
N ILE A 135 11.84 39.40 17.72
CA ILE A 135 12.96 38.94 16.90
C ILE A 135 13.59 37.64 17.49
N GLY A 136 13.79 37.66 18.82
CA GLY A 136 14.34 36.48 19.52
C GLY A 136 13.45 35.26 19.40
N THR A 137 12.12 35.43 19.54
CA THR A 137 11.18 34.30 19.41
C THR A 137 11.12 33.78 17.95
N HIS A 138 11.10 34.70 16.99
CA HIS A 138 11.15 34.32 15.56
C HIS A 138 12.43 33.51 15.23
N LYS A 139 13.60 33.96 15.72
CA LYS A 139 14.85 33.22 15.53
C LYS A 139 14.82 31.81 16.15
N VAL A 140 14.22 31.66 17.32
CA VAL A 140 14.05 30.34 17.94
C VAL A 140 13.19 29.45 17.05
N ILE A 141 12.10 29.97 16.52
CA ILE A 141 11.21 29.22 15.62
C ILE A 141 11.93 28.85 14.30
N ALA A 142 12.50 29.82 13.61
CA ALA A 142 13.04 29.63 12.27
C ALA A 142 14.37 28.89 12.24
N GLU A 143 15.32 29.30 13.12
CA GLU A 143 16.73 28.92 12.99
C GLU A 143 17.22 27.92 14.05
N HIS A 144 16.68 27.97 15.29
CA HIS A 144 17.28 27.29 16.43
C HIS A 144 16.52 26.05 16.92
N SER A 145 15.41 25.69 16.31
CA SER A 145 14.62 24.53 16.71
C SER A 145 14.36 23.57 15.55
N THR A 146 14.43 22.26 15.85
CA THR A 146 13.99 21.21 14.94
C THR A 146 12.51 20.87 15.13
N ILE A 147 12.03 21.00 16.36
CA ILE A 147 10.64 20.82 16.78
C ILE A 147 10.27 21.93 17.77
N ALA A 148 8.98 22.16 17.97
CA ALA A 148 8.54 23.18 18.91
C ALA A 148 7.44 22.68 19.87
N VAL A 149 7.44 23.26 21.06
CA VAL A 149 6.36 23.18 22.04
C VAL A 149 5.83 24.58 22.28
N LEU A 150 4.60 24.86 21.83
CA LEU A 150 3.94 26.10 22.16
C LEU A 150 3.27 25.96 23.52
N VAL A 151 3.72 26.75 24.50
CA VAL A 151 3.12 26.78 25.84
C VAL A 151 2.18 27.98 25.95
N THR A 152 0.89 27.69 26.13
CA THR A 152 -0.15 28.69 26.39
C THR A 152 -0.88 28.38 27.72
N THR A 153 -1.88 29.15 28.10
CA THR A 153 -2.60 28.96 29.38
C THR A 153 -4.09 29.30 29.27
N ASP A 154 -4.87 28.72 30.15
CA ASP A 154 -6.29 29.07 30.38
C ASP A 154 -6.45 30.36 31.24
N GLY A 155 -5.35 30.95 31.70
CA GLY A 155 -5.35 32.11 32.59
C GLY A 155 -5.32 31.76 34.08
N SER A 156 -5.51 30.49 34.49
CA SER A 156 -5.60 30.08 35.89
C SER A 156 -4.28 30.07 36.66
N ILE A 157 -3.16 30.13 35.94
CA ILE A 157 -1.81 30.10 36.54
C ILE A 157 -1.25 31.47 36.90
N THR A 158 -1.86 32.54 36.35
CA THR A 158 -1.48 33.95 36.60
C THR A 158 -2.74 34.74 36.84
N ASP A 159 -2.59 36.02 37.27
CA ASP A 159 -3.70 36.96 37.38
C ASP A 159 -4.05 37.67 36.06
N ILE A 160 -3.65 37.11 34.92
CA ILE A 160 -3.90 37.64 33.58
C ILE A 160 -4.97 36.79 32.91
N ALA A 161 -6.03 37.46 32.42
CA ALA A 161 -7.15 36.75 31.80
C ALA A 161 -6.75 36.10 30.46
N ARG A 162 -7.42 34.99 30.11
CA ARG A 162 -7.15 34.18 28.90
C ARG A 162 -7.16 35.01 27.60
N GLU A 163 -8.07 35.95 27.50
CA GLU A 163 -8.27 36.77 26.31
C GLU A 163 -6.99 37.53 25.92
N ASN A 164 -6.16 37.93 26.88
CA ASN A 164 -4.92 38.67 26.66
C ASN A 164 -3.82 37.79 25.99
N TYR A 165 -3.95 36.47 26.02
CA TYR A 165 -2.99 35.55 25.42
C TYR A 165 -3.28 35.23 23.97
N VAL A 166 -4.53 35.43 23.50
CA VAL A 166 -5.02 34.91 22.22
C VAL A 166 -4.23 35.44 21.03
N GLU A 167 -4.05 36.77 20.95
CA GLU A 167 -3.34 37.42 19.84
C GLU A 167 -1.89 36.92 19.70
N ALA A 168 -1.16 36.86 20.81
CA ALA A 168 0.21 36.40 20.84
C ALA A 168 0.33 34.90 20.54
N GLU A 169 -0.66 34.09 20.95
CA GLU A 169 -0.76 32.67 20.64
C GLU A 169 -0.98 32.44 19.15
N GLU A 170 -1.92 33.15 18.54
CA GLU A 170 -2.22 33.07 17.09
C GLU A 170 -0.99 33.40 16.26
N ARG A 171 -0.24 34.43 16.66
CA ARG A 171 0.99 34.84 15.98
C ARG A 171 2.05 33.73 16.02
N VAL A 172 2.28 33.12 17.19
CA VAL A 172 3.23 31.99 17.29
C VAL A 172 2.81 30.81 16.43
N VAL A 173 1.52 30.48 16.42
CA VAL A 173 0.99 29.39 15.59
C VAL A 173 1.20 29.68 14.10
N SER A 174 0.96 30.92 13.66
CA SER A 174 1.20 31.32 12.27
C SER A 174 2.66 31.15 11.87
N GLU A 175 3.58 31.65 12.69
CA GLU A 175 5.02 31.53 12.42
C GLU A 175 5.52 30.07 12.41
N LEU A 176 5.03 29.22 13.33
CA LEU A 176 5.38 27.80 13.34
C LEU A 176 4.91 27.08 12.08
N LYS A 177 3.69 27.40 11.60
CA LYS A 177 3.14 26.85 10.37
C LYS A 177 3.89 27.34 9.13
N GLU A 178 4.18 28.64 9.03
CA GLU A 178 4.94 29.24 7.93
C GLU A 178 6.34 28.62 7.78
N ASN A 179 6.97 28.28 8.91
CA ASN A 179 8.28 27.61 8.94
C ASN A 179 8.19 26.08 8.86
N ASN A 180 7.00 25.51 8.67
CA ASN A 180 6.77 24.06 8.60
C ASN A 180 7.39 23.28 9.77
N LYS A 181 7.34 23.84 10.99
CA LYS A 181 7.88 23.17 12.18
C LYS A 181 6.84 22.23 12.77
N PRO A 182 7.18 20.96 13.02
CA PRO A 182 6.32 20.07 13.80
C PRO A 182 6.20 20.60 15.24
N PHE A 183 4.97 20.79 15.70
CA PHE A 183 4.75 21.32 17.05
C PHE A 183 3.46 20.82 17.68
N VAL A 184 3.38 20.93 18.98
CA VAL A 184 2.17 20.71 19.77
C VAL A 184 1.93 21.90 20.69
N ILE A 185 0.71 22.05 21.16
CA ILE A 185 0.32 23.08 22.12
C ILE A 185 0.18 22.43 23.49
N VAL A 186 0.93 22.91 24.47
CA VAL A 186 0.74 22.59 25.90
C VAL A 186 -0.10 23.70 26.52
N LEU A 187 -1.33 23.35 26.90
CA LEU A 187 -2.25 24.24 27.60
C LEU A 187 -1.98 24.15 29.12
N ASN A 188 -1.24 25.09 29.64
CA ASN A 188 -0.89 25.14 31.05
C ASN A 188 -2.07 25.62 31.90
N ALA A 189 -2.64 24.72 32.67
CA ALA A 189 -3.79 24.99 33.52
C ALA A 189 -3.61 24.39 34.91
N ARG A 190 -4.10 25.07 35.95
CA ARG A 190 -4.02 24.59 37.34
C ARG A 190 -4.85 23.32 37.56
N TYR A 191 -5.95 23.16 36.78
CA TYR A 191 -6.87 22.03 36.86
C TYR A 191 -7.10 21.48 35.43
N PRO A 192 -6.14 20.73 34.86
CA PRO A 192 -6.20 20.30 33.46
C PRO A 192 -7.37 19.37 33.12
N GLU A 193 -7.92 18.64 34.13
CA GLU A 193 -9.06 17.71 33.95
C GLU A 193 -10.43 18.43 34.07
N SER A 194 -10.47 19.73 34.34
CA SER A 194 -11.74 20.44 34.44
C SER A 194 -12.44 20.52 33.08
N GLU A 195 -13.77 20.43 33.09
CA GLU A 195 -14.62 20.48 31.88
C GLU A 195 -14.29 21.70 31.01
N GLN A 196 -14.08 22.86 31.64
CA GLN A 196 -13.76 24.10 30.95
C GLN A 196 -12.43 24.04 30.20
N VAL A 197 -11.38 23.45 30.82
CA VAL A 197 -10.06 23.31 30.18
C VAL A 197 -10.10 22.29 29.08
N VAL A 198 -10.83 21.19 29.24
CA VAL A 198 -11.00 20.17 28.19
C VAL A 198 -11.77 20.76 26.99
N LEU A 199 -12.81 21.56 27.21
CA LEU A 199 -13.52 22.25 26.13
C LEU A 199 -12.60 23.23 25.41
N LEU A 200 -11.87 24.08 26.13
CA LEU A 200 -10.90 25.00 25.55
C LEU A 200 -9.83 24.27 24.73
N ALA A 201 -9.30 23.16 25.25
CA ALA A 201 -8.32 22.36 24.52
C ALA A 201 -8.87 21.83 23.20
N ASN A 202 -10.12 21.37 23.18
CA ASN A 202 -10.80 20.91 21.97
C ASN A 202 -11.08 22.05 20.98
N GLU A 203 -11.48 23.22 21.44
CA GLU A 203 -11.66 24.41 20.60
C GLU A 203 -10.34 24.83 19.94
N LEU A 204 -9.25 24.88 20.70
CA LEU A 204 -7.93 25.19 20.19
C LEU A 204 -7.42 24.13 19.21
N LYS A 205 -7.67 22.85 19.48
CA LYS A 205 -7.34 21.75 18.57
C LYS A 205 -8.06 21.88 17.23
N GLN A 206 -9.34 22.21 17.25
CA GLN A 206 -10.12 22.45 16.01
C GLN A 206 -9.65 23.70 15.27
N LYS A 207 -9.40 24.79 16.01
CA LYS A 207 -8.97 26.07 15.45
C LYS A 207 -7.62 25.98 14.74
N TYR A 208 -6.64 25.33 15.38
CA TYR A 208 -5.26 25.31 14.90
C TYR A 208 -4.90 24.03 14.11
N ASN A 209 -5.73 23.01 14.19
CA ASN A 209 -5.47 21.69 13.59
C ASN A 209 -4.12 21.08 14.02
N VAL A 210 -3.83 21.15 15.33
CA VAL A 210 -2.65 20.56 15.99
C VAL A 210 -3.06 20.00 17.34
N PRO A 211 -2.32 19.00 17.90
CA PRO A 211 -2.60 18.48 19.22
C PRO A 211 -2.50 19.57 20.29
N VAL A 212 -3.49 19.62 21.19
CA VAL A 212 -3.51 20.49 22.36
C VAL A 212 -3.60 19.62 23.62
N LEU A 213 -2.58 19.72 24.45
CA LEU A 213 -2.41 18.86 25.61
C LEU A 213 -2.56 19.70 26.89
N PRO A 214 -3.64 19.53 27.64
CA PRO A 214 -3.83 20.22 28.91
C PRO A 214 -2.97 19.57 30.02
N TYR A 215 -2.10 20.36 30.64
CA TYR A 215 -1.27 19.93 31.78
C TYR A 215 -1.14 21.01 32.84
N ASP A 216 -0.97 20.63 34.10
CA ASP A 216 -0.34 21.48 35.11
C ASP A 216 1.19 21.34 34.96
N VAL A 217 1.78 22.29 34.23
CA VAL A 217 3.24 22.27 33.91
C VAL A 217 4.12 22.18 35.16
N SER A 218 3.65 22.62 36.31
CA SER A 218 4.38 22.50 37.56
C SER A 218 4.52 21.05 38.10
N LYS A 219 3.62 20.14 37.60
CA LYS A 219 3.54 18.76 38.07
C LYS A 219 3.87 17.71 37.01
N ILE A 220 4.15 18.11 35.77
CA ILE A 220 4.44 17.16 34.69
C ILE A 220 5.59 16.23 35.04
N GLY A 221 5.42 14.95 34.68
CA GLY A 221 6.39 13.89 34.88
C GLY A 221 6.96 13.34 33.56
N SER A 222 7.73 12.27 33.66
CA SER A 222 8.38 11.61 32.52
C SER A 222 7.36 11.03 31.53
N GLU A 223 6.24 10.51 31.99
CA GLU A 223 5.18 9.96 31.15
C GLU A 223 4.50 11.04 30.31
N ASP A 224 4.20 12.20 30.93
CA ASP A 224 3.61 13.34 30.24
C ASP A 224 4.53 13.87 29.13
N ILE A 225 5.84 13.98 29.43
CA ILE A 225 6.84 14.39 28.45
C ILE A 225 6.88 13.39 27.28
N THR A 226 6.86 12.10 27.57
CA THR A 226 6.83 11.05 26.54
C THR A 226 5.60 11.18 25.64
N ASN A 227 4.43 11.49 26.21
CA ASN A 227 3.20 11.74 25.45
C ASN A 227 3.30 13.01 24.58
N ILE A 228 3.94 14.07 25.10
CA ILE A 228 4.19 15.30 24.32
C ILE A 228 5.09 14.98 23.12
N ILE A 229 6.21 14.28 23.30
CA ILE A 229 7.11 13.89 22.22
C ILE A 229 6.42 12.99 21.21
N LYS A 230 5.62 12.02 21.66
CA LYS A 230 4.82 11.17 20.77
C LYS A 230 3.84 12.00 19.92
N SER A 231 3.18 12.96 20.54
CA SER A 231 2.26 13.86 19.84
C SER A 231 2.99 14.71 18.80
N ILE A 232 4.22 15.17 19.08
CA ILE A 232 5.06 15.87 18.10
C ILE A 232 5.42 14.95 16.93
N LEU A 233 5.77 13.69 17.17
CA LEU A 233 6.09 12.72 16.12
C LEU A 233 4.92 12.51 15.16
N MET A 234 3.69 12.57 15.67
CA MET A 234 2.49 12.48 14.85
C MET A 234 2.26 13.71 13.94
N GLU A 235 2.88 14.85 14.24
CA GLU A 235 2.82 16.06 13.42
C GLU A 235 3.90 16.11 12.31
N PHE A 236 4.83 15.15 12.29
CA PHE A 236 5.78 15.05 11.18
C PHE A 236 5.10 14.62 9.88
N PRO A 237 5.63 15.07 8.72
CA PRO A 237 5.08 14.67 7.44
C PRO A 237 5.24 13.16 7.20
N ILE A 238 4.26 12.57 6.53
CA ILE A 238 4.36 11.22 5.99
C ILE A 238 5.36 11.24 4.82
N LYS A 239 6.20 10.22 4.74
CA LYS A 239 7.12 10.01 3.62
C LYS A 239 6.64 8.94 2.67
N GLU A 240 6.03 7.87 3.20
CA GLU A 240 5.62 6.73 2.42
C GLU A 240 4.39 6.06 3.03
N ILE A 241 3.44 5.71 2.17
CA ILE A 241 2.27 4.91 2.55
C ILE A 241 2.26 3.68 1.64
N ASN A 242 2.34 2.51 2.23
CA ASN A 242 2.31 1.23 1.54
C ASN A 242 0.95 0.56 1.74
N PHE A 243 0.31 0.18 0.64
CA PHE A 243 -0.92 -0.60 0.67
C PHE A 243 -0.64 -2.02 0.21
N ARG A 244 -0.92 -2.98 1.08
CA ARG A 244 -0.80 -4.41 0.78
C ARG A 244 -2.16 -5.00 0.50
N LEU A 245 -2.23 -5.75 -0.57
CA LEU A 245 -3.40 -6.51 -1.01
C LEU A 245 -3.13 -8.02 -0.89
N PRO A 246 -4.17 -8.86 -0.78
CA PRO A 246 -4.03 -10.30 -0.94
C PRO A 246 -3.30 -10.64 -2.24
N LYS A 247 -2.37 -11.60 -2.18
CA LYS A 247 -1.46 -11.90 -3.30
C LYS A 247 -2.17 -12.30 -4.60
N TRP A 248 -3.34 -12.92 -4.50
CA TRP A 248 -4.09 -13.36 -5.67
C TRP A 248 -4.56 -12.19 -6.56
N ILE A 249 -4.77 -11.00 -5.98
CA ILE A 249 -5.15 -9.79 -6.73
C ILE A 249 -4.05 -9.37 -7.70
N MET A 250 -2.78 -9.66 -7.41
CA MET A 250 -1.66 -9.39 -8.31
C MET A 250 -1.71 -10.22 -9.61
N ALA A 251 -2.54 -11.26 -9.66
CA ALA A 251 -2.75 -12.05 -10.88
C ALA A 251 -3.78 -11.40 -11.83
N LEU A 252 -4.53 -10.39 -11.37
CA LEU A 252 -5.50 -9.66 -12.19
C LEU A 252 -4.80 -8.64 -13.10
N PRO A 253 -5.30 -8.40 -14.30
CA PRO A 253 -4.77 -7.36 -15.18
C PRO A 253 -5.03 -5.96 -14.59
N TYR A 254 -4.16 -5.01 -14.92
CA TYR A 254 -4.31 -3.60 -14.46
C TYR A 254 -5.60 -2.93 -14.97
N GLU A 255 -6.14 -3.43 -16.06
CA GLU A 255 -7.38 -2.95 -16.66
C GLU A 255 -8.64 -3.45 -15.96
N ASP A 256 -8.50 -4.36 -14.98
CA ASP A 256 -9.64 -4.85 -14.20
C ASP A 256 -10.30 -3.70 -13.44
N ASP A 257 -11.63 -3.67 -13.46
CA ASP A 257 -12.38 -2.56 -12.89
C ASP A 257 -12.24 -2.48 -11.37
N PHE A 258 -12.05 -3.62 -10.69
CA PHE A 258 -11.79 -3.66 -9.26
C PHE A 258 -10.43 -3.03 -8.90
N ILE A 259 -9.38 -3.29 -9.69
CA ILE A 259 -8.06 -2.66 -9.51
C ILE A 259 -8.16 -1.14 -9.73
N LYS A 260 -8.87 -0.70 -10.77
CA LYS A 260 -9.07 0.73 -11.05
C LYS A 260 -9.80 1.44 -9.90
N GLU A 261 -10.82 0.81 -9.33
CA GLU A 261 -11.58 1.35 -8.20
C GLU A 261 -10.68 1.54 -6.98
N ILE A 262 -9.88 0.53 -6.61
CA ILE A 262 -8.90 0.64 -5.51
C ILE A 262 -7.93 1.81 -5.77
N MET A 263 -7.34 1.88 -6.96
CA MET A 263 -6.36 2.92 -7.29
C MET A 263 -6.96 4.32 -7.30
N ALA A 264 -8.21 4.47 -7.74
CA ALA A 264 -8.91 5.75 -7.71
C ALA A 264 -9.18 6.23 -6.27
N ASN A 265 -9.63 5.34 -5.39
CA ASN A 265 -9.84 5.64 -3.98
C ASN A 265 -8.52 5.98 -3.28
N VAL A 266 -7.47 5.18 -3.47
CA VAL A 266 -6.15 5.44 -2.90
C VAL A 266 -5.65 6.84 -3.29
N ARG A 267 -5.71 7.21 -4.56
CA ARG A 267 -5.30 8.55 -5.01
C ARG A 267 -6.10 9.65 -4.35
N LYS A 268 -7.44 9.53 -4.37
CA LYS A 268 -8.35 10.54 -3.82
C LYS A 268 -8.08 10.84 -2.33
N TYR A 269 -7.83 9.81 -1.54
CA TYR A 269 -7.65 9.97 -0.10
C TYR A 269 -6.21 10.29 0.28
N CYS A 270 -5.21 9.74 -0.41
CA CYS A 270 -3.81 10.04 -0.12
C CYS A 270 -3.42 11.49 -0.40
N ASP A 271 -4.07 12.16 -1.38
CA ASP A 271 -3.84 13.58 -1.66
C ASP A 271 -4.22 14.51 -0.49
N GLN A 272 -5.02 14.02 0.46
CA GLN A 272 -5.48 14.78 1.64
C GLN A 272 -4.63 14.54 2.88
N VAL A 273 -3.69 13.60 2.83
CA VAL A 273 -2.90 13.16 3.97
C VAL A 273 -1.50 13.77 3.87
N VAL A 274 -1.15 14.61 4.84
CA VAL A 274 0.12 15.35 4.86
C VAL A 274 1.01 14.89 6.01
N LYS A 275 0.45 14.72 7.20
CA LYS A 275 1.17 14.39 8.42
C LYS A 275 0.75 13.04 9.00
N MET A 276 1.61 12.47 9.86
CA MET A 276 1.39 11.13 10.41
C MET A 276 0.03 11.00 11.12
N SER A 277 -0.46 12.05 11.79
CA SER A 277 -1.78 12.02 12.46
C SER A 277 -2.96 11.90 11.51
N ASP A 278 -2.78 12.23 10.23
CA ASP A 278 -3.88 12.20 9.24
C ASP A 278 -4.18 10.78 8.75
N TYR A 279 -3.36 9.78 9.12
CA TYR A 279 -3.55 8.39 8.68
C TYR A 279 -4.91 7.81 9.06
N GLU A 280 -5.50 8.31 10.15
CA GLU A 280 -6.82 7.87 10.61
C GLU A 280 -7.93 8.21 9.58
N ASN A 281 -7.75 9.26 8.79
CA ASN A 281 -8.70 9.66 7.74
C ASN A 281 -8.73 8.66 6.57
N LEU A 282 -7.73 7.78 6.47
CA LEU A 282 -7.67 6.75 5.43
C LEU A 282 -8.57 5.55 5.72
N PHE A 283 -8.98 5.34 6.97
CA PHE A 283 -9.80 4.17 7.33
C PHE A 283 -11.15 4.12 6.59
N ASP A 284 -11.70 5.27 6.24
CA ASP A 284 -13.00 5.38 5.59
C ASP A 284 -12.89 5.34 4.04
N MET A 285 -11.68 5.13 3.52
CA MET A 285 -11.37 5.13 2.08
C MET A 285 -12.24 4.16 1.27
N PHE A 286 -12.60 3.02 1.85
CA PHE A 286 -13.32 1.95 1.18
C PHE A 286 -14.74 1.71 1.73
N GLU A 287 -15.31 2.62 2.52
CA GLU A 287 -16.67 2.48 3.05
C GLU A 287 -17.75 2.30 1.98
N SER A 288 -17.53 2.85 0.79
CA SER A 288 -18.45 2.72 -0.34
C SER A 288 -18.26 1.45 -1.17
N CYS A 289 -17.25 0.63 -0.88
CA CYS A 289 -16.89 -0.56 -1.66
C CYS A 289 -17.41 -1.81 -0.95
N GLU A 290 -18.38 -2.52 -1.53
CA GLU A 290 -19.01 -3.70 -0.91
C GLU A 290 -18.03 -4.88 -0.70
N ASP A 291 -17.04 -5.03 -1.59
CA ASP A 291 -16.10 -6.15 -1.60
C ASP A 291 -14.82 -5.88 -0.77
N LEU A 292 -14.65 -4.66 -0.25
CA LEU A 292 -13.49 -4.26 0.55
C LEU A 292 -13.89 -4.05 2.01
N LYS A 293 -13.03 -4.48 2.92
CA LYS A 293 -13.21 -4.24 4.36
C LYS A 293 -12.42 -3.00 4.79
N ARG A 294 -12.65 -2.55 6.02
CA ARG A 294 -11.93 -1.44 6.62
C ARG A 294 -10.43 -1.71 6.62
N LEU A 295 -9.63 -0.69 6.30
CA LEU A 295 -8.18 -0.76 6.35
C LEU A 295 -7.65 -1.22 7.70
N GLU A 296 -6.61 -2.04 7.68
CA GLU A 296 -5.87 -2.47 8.85
C GLU A 296 -4.46 -1.89 8.81
N VAL A 297 -4.01 -1.29 9.92
CA VAL A 297 -2.63 -0.85 10.05
C VAL A 297 -1.77 -2.04 10.41
N GLU A 298 -0.90 -2.47 9.52
CA GLU A 298 0.08 -3.53 9.81
C GLU A 298 1.28 -2.97 10.58
N LYS A 299 1.74 -1.78 10.18
CA LYS A 299 2.90 -1.15 10.79
C LYS A 299 2.82 0.36 10.71
N LEU A 300 3.13 1.01 11.82
CA LEU A 300 3.30 2.45 11.92
C LEU A 300 4.75 2.74 12.32
N ASN A 301 5.55 3.24 11.40
CA ASN A 301 6.95 3.56 11.63
C ASN A 301 7.13 5.07 11.73
N LEU A 302 7.07 5.59 12.96
CA LEU A 302 7.20 7.03 13.24
C LEU A 302 8.59 7.55 12.90
N SER A 303 9.65 6.74 13.03
CA SER A 303 11.02 7.15 12.76
C SER A 303 11.27 7.45 11.29
N ASN A 304 10.72 6.65 10.40
CA ASN A 304 10.93 6.80 8.95
C ASN A 304 9.82 7.60 8.28
N GLY A 305 8.64 7.70 8.93
CA GLY A 305 7.44 8.29 8.34
C GLY A 305 6.74 7.37 7.36
N GLU A 306 6.81 6.08 7.61
CA GLU A 306 6.23 5.03 6.78
C GLU A 306 5.01 4.43 7.47
N ILE A 307 3.98 4.16 6.71
CA ILE A 307 2.78 3.48 7.18
C ILE A 307 2.46 2.34 6.24
N ASP A 308 2.37 1.15 6.77
CA ASP A 308 1.98 -0.04 6.02
C ASP A 308 0.52 -0.39 6.37
N PHE A 309 -0.35 -0.35 5.38
CA PHE A 309 -1.74 -0.77 5.47
C PHE A 309 -1.96 -2.09 4.76
N PHE A 310 -2.81 -2.92 5.33
CA PHE A 310 -3.40 -4.06 4.66
C PHE A 310 -4.83 -3.72 4.26
N ILE A 311 -5.20 -4.05 3.02
CA ILE A 311 -6.56 -3.92 2.49
C ILE A 311 -7.20 -5.31 2.54
N PRO A 312 -8.02 -5.60 3.55
CA PRO A 312 -8.72 -6.87 3.61
C PRO A 312 -9.83 -6.90 2.58
N VAL A 313 -9.92 -8.00 1.87
CA VAL A 313 -10.92 -8.24 0.83
C VAL A 313 -11.89 -9.32 1.33
N ASP A 314 -13.14 -9.27 0.91
CA ASP A 314 -14.08 -10.32 1.26
C ASP A 314 -13.68 -11.65 0.58
N ASP A 315 -13.68 -12.74 1.35
CA ASP A 315 -13.28 -14.05 0.84
C ASP A 315 -14.15 -14.52 -0.34
N SER A 316 -15.42 -14.07 -0.38
CA SER A 316 -16.32 -14.39 -1.48
C SER A 316 -15.87 -13.82 -2.82
N LEU A 317 -15.17 -12.67 -2.82
CA LEU A 317 -14.64 -12.05 -4.04
C LEU A 317 -13.57 -12.92 -4.70
N TYR A 318 -12.72 -13.56 -3.91
CA TYR A 318 -11.71 -14.49 -4.43
C TYR A 318 -12.35 -15.57 -5.31
N TYR A 319 -13.38 -16.25 -4.79
CA TYR A 319 -14.04 -17.33 -5.52
C TYR A 319 -14.89 -16.82 -6.68
N LYS A 320 -15.54 -15.65 -6.56
CA LYS A 320 -16.25 -15.00 -7.66
C LYS A 320 -15.31 -14.68 -8.82
N THR A 321 -14.17 -14.08 -8.51
CA THR A 321 -13.16 -13.72 -9.51
C THR A 321 -12.56 -14.97 -10.17
N LEU A 322 -12.19 -15.98 -9.35
CA LEU A 322 -11.67 -17.25 -9.85
C LEU A 322 -12.67 -17.98 -10.75
N SER A 323 -13.96 -17.95 -10.40
CA SER A 323 -15.02 -18.55 -11.22
C SER A 323 -15.16 -17.84 -12.58
N LYS A 324 -15.05 -16.51 -12.59
CA LYS A 324 -15.07 -15.71 -13.82
C LYS A 324 -13.89 -16.03 -14.73
N GLU A 325 -12.68 -16.07 -14.17
CA GLU A 325 -11.47 -16.37 -14.93
C GLU A 325 -11.41 -17.83 -15.44
N CYS A 326 -11.90 -18.77 -14.65
CA CYS A 326 -11.90 -20.20 -15.00
C CYS A 326 -13.09 -20.60 -15.87
N GLY A 327 -14.12 -19.77 -15.99
CA GLY A 327 -15.37 -20.10 -16.69
C GLY A 327 -16.16 -21.26 -16.04
N THR A 328 -15.90 -21.53 -14.75
CA THR A 328 -16.50 -22.61 -13.99
C THR A 328 -16.83 -22.14 -12.58
N GLU A 329 -18.01 -22.51 -12.05
CA GLU A 329 -18.43 -22.08 -10.71
C GLU A 329 -17.55 -22.71 -9.62
N ILE A 330 -16.80 -21.90 -8.89
CA ILE A 330 -15.94 -22.28 -7.76
C ILE A 330 -16.45 -21.52 -6.53
N LYS A 331 -17.01 -22.23 -5.55
CA LYS A 331 -17.67 -21.62 -4.39
C LYS A 331 -16.76 -21.52 -3.16
N ASP A 332 -15.87 -22.49 -3.01
CA ASP A 332 -14.99 -22.64 -1.86
C ASP A 332 -13.75 -23.49 -2.20
N ASP A 333 -12.92 -23.76 -1.19
CA ASP A 333 -11.69 -24.54 -1.32
C ASP A 333 -11.95 -25.99 -1.79
N PHE A 334 -13.10 -26.57 -1.47
CA PHE A 334 -13.43 -27.92 -1.92
C PHE A 334 -13.63 -27.96 -3.43
N TYR A 335 -14.38 -27.00 -3.98
CA TYR A 335 -14.58 -26.88 -5.42
C TYR A 335 -13.26 -26.56 -6.14
N LEU A 336 -12.46 -25.64 -5.59
CA LEU A 336 -11.14 -25.30 -6.14
C LEU A 336 -10.23 -26.54 -6.19
N MET A 337 -10.14 -27.29 -5.09
CA MET A 337 -9.30 -28.48 -5.02
C MET A 337 -9.77 -29.58 -5.99
N THR A 338 -11.08 -29.73 -6.15
CA THR A 338 -11.68 -30.68 -7.08
C THR A 338 -11.35 -30.29 -8.52
N TYR A 339 -11.54 -29.02 -8.86
CA TYR A 339 -11.24 -28.47 -10.19
C TYR A 339 -9.75 -28.61 -10.54
N VAL A 340 -8.86 -28.30 -9.61
CA VAL A 340 -7.41 -28.48 -9.82
C VAL A 340 -7.06 -29.94 -10.06
N LYS A 341 -7.66 -30.90 -9.33
CA LYS A 341 -7.45 -32.36 -9.57
C LYS A 341 -7.89 -32.76 -10.97
N GLU A 342 -9.04 -32.26 -11.44
CA GLU A 342 -9.54 -32.52 -12.80
C GLU A 342 -8.61 -31.92 -13.86
N LEU A 343 -8.15 -30.66 -13.65
CA LEU A 343 -7.18 -30.03 -14.54
C LEU A 343 -5.85 -30.79 -14.62
N VAL A 344 -5.33 -31.27 -13.49
CA VAL A 344 -4.09 -32.04 -13.47
C VAL A 344 -4.26 -33.37 -14.27
N LYS A 345 -5.41 -34.05 -14.11
CA LYS A 345 -5.73 -35.23 -14.90
C LYS A 345 -5.85 -34.92 -16.39
N ALA A 346 -6.62 -33.87 -16.73
CA ALA A 346 -6.79 -33.41 -18.10
C ALA A 346 -5.44 -33.02 -18.74
N LYS A 347 -4.61 -32.29 -18.00
CA LYS A 347 -3.27 -31.90 -18.44
C LYS A 347 -2.39 -33.13 -18.68
N SER A 348 -2.39 -34.08 -17.78
CA SER A 348 -1.62 -35.32 -17.94
C SER A 348 -2.00 -36.07 -19.24
N GLU A 349 -3.30 -36.16 -19.54
CA GLU A 349 -3.76 -36.76 -20.81
C GLU A 349 -3.39 -35.88 -22.03
N TYR A 350 -3.52 -34.58 -21.92
CA TYR A 350 -3.12 -33.66 -22.98
C TYR A 350 -1.61 -33.71 -23.27
N ASP A 351 -0.77 -33.78 -22.24
CA ASP A 351 0.70 -33.84 -22.39
C ASP A 351 1.14 -35.13 -23.14
N LYS A 352 0.40 -36.22 -23.00
CA LYS A 352 0.64 -37.48 -23.76
C LYS A 352 0.44 -37.31 -25.26
N ILE A 353 -0.54 -36.47 -25.67
CA ILE A 353 -0.92 -36.34 -27.09
C ILE A 353 -0.37 -35.02 -27.71
N LYS A 354 0.13 -34.09 -26.93
CA LYS A 354 0.56 -32.76 -27.37
C LYS A 354 1.55 -32.80 -28.53
N THR A 355 2.62 -33.59 -28.39
CA THR A 355 3.65 -33.71 -29.44
C THR A 355 3.07 -34.24 -30.75
N ALA A 356 2.16 -35.22 -30.68
CA ALA A 356 1.49 -35.73 -31.87
C ALA A 356 0.57 -34.69 -32.50
N LEU A 357 -0.16 -33.92 -31.71
CA LEU A 357 -1.01 -32.82 -32.22
C LEU A 357 -0.17 -31.71 -32.90
N ASP A 358 0.99 -31.38 -32.37
CA ASP A 358 1.88 -30.39 -32.98
C ASP A 358 2.44 -30.93 -34.32
N MET A 359 2.83 -32.23 -34.38
CA MET A 359 3.21 -32.89 -35.65
C MET A 359 2.06 -32.87 -36.67
N VAL A 360 0.82 -33.09 -36.26
CA VAL A 360 -0.34 -33.04 -37.15
C VAL A 360 -0.54 -31.64 -37.74
N LYS A 361 -0.32 -30.57 -36.96
CA LYS A 361 -0.42 -29.21 -37.46
C LYS A 361 0.63 -28.92 -38.56
N GLU A 362 1.84 -29.44 -38.40
CA GLU A 362 2.96 -29.19 -39.30
C GLU A 362 2.94 -30.11 -40.54
N THR A 363 2.71 -31.39 -40.36
CA THR A 363 2.86 -32.40 -41.41
C THR A 363 1.57 -33.10 -41.86
N GLY A 364 0.46 -32.84 -41.14
CA GLY A 364 -0.80 -33.56 -41.36
C GLY A 364 -0.90 -34.91 -40.68
N TYR A 365 0.20 -35.41 -39.99
CA TYR A 365 0.22 -36.70 -39.36
C TYR A 365 1.06 -36.71 -38.10
N GLY A 366 0.52 -37.30 -37.02
CA GLY A 366 1.21 -37.39 -35.73
C GLY A 366 1.00 -38.75 -35.08
N ILE A 367 2.00 -39.21 -34.31
CA ILE A 367 2.00 -40.48 -33.61
C ILE A 367 2.20 -40.27 -32.12
N VAL A 368 1.31 -40.82 -31.30
CA VAL A 368 1.53 -40.94 -29.86
C VAL A 368 2.18 -42.27 -29.57
N ASN A 369 3.40 -42.21 -29.09
CA ASN A 369 4.12 -43.44 -28.71
C ASN A 369 3.51 -44.05 -27.44
N PRO A 370 3.44 -45.38 -27.36
CA PRO A 370 2.99 -46.08 -26.14
C PRO A 370 3.92 -45.80 -24.97
N SER A 371 3.33 -45.70 -23.78
CA SER A 371 4.12 -45.62 -22.54
C SER A 371 4.67 -47.02 -22.15
N VAL A 372 5.58 -47.05 -21.19
CA VAL A 372 6.12 -48.33 -20.68
C VAL A 372 5.01 -49.17 -20.03
N ASP A 373 4.03 -48.52 -19.43
CA ASP A 373 2.87 -49.17 -18.78
C ASP A 373 1.88 -49.79 -19.79
N ASP A 374 1.91 -49.34 -21.03
CA ASP A 374 1.07 -49.90 -22.12
C ASP A 374 1.68 -51.14 -22.78
N LEU A 375 2.92 -51.55 -22.38
CA LEU A 375 3.63 -52.68 -22.95
C LEU A 375 3.08 -54.00 -22.40
N ILE A 376 2.52 -54.80 -23.27
CA ILE A 376 2.12 -56.19 -22.97
C ILE A 376 3.28 -57.12 -23.39
N LEU A 377 3.99 -57.65 -22.40
CA LEU A 377 5.08 -58.59 -22.64
C LEU A 377 4.54 -59.99 -22.82
N SER A 378 5.01 -60.68 -23.87
CA SER A 378 4.76 -62.11 -24.08
C SER A 378 5.82 -62.89 -23.32
N GLU A 379 5.52 -64.21 -23.08
CA GLU A 379 6.50 -65.14 -22.46
C GLU A 379 7.81 -65.19 -23.27
N PRO A 380 8.97 -65.14 -22.58
CA PRO A 380 10.27 -65.14 -23.24
C PRO A 380 10.50 -66.56 -23.93
N GLU A 381 10.90 -66.49 -25.18
CA GLU A 381 11.27 -67.69 -25.94
C GLU A 381 12.80 -67.84 -26.01
N ILE A 382 13.35 -69.02 -25.67
CA ILE A 382 14.76 -69.31 -25.83
C ILE A 382 14.96 -69.85 -27.26
N ILE A 383 15.82 -69.14 -28.02
CA ILE A 383 16.19 -69.52 -29.38
C ILE A 383 17.66 -70.00 -29.38
N THR A 384 17.92 -71.22 -29.80
CA THR A 384 19.27 -71.78 -29.98
C THR A 384 19.62 -71.78 -31.47
N LYS A 385 20.66 -70.99 -31.85
CA LYS A 385 21.22 -70.96 -33.20
C LYS A 385 22.75 -71.18 -33.11
N ASN A 386 23.27 -72.11 -33.89
CA ASN A 386 24.73 -72.39 -34.02
C ASN A 386 25.46 -72.53 -32.67
N GLY A 387 24.81 -73.21 -31.70
CA GLY A 387 25.42 -73.44 -30.40
C GLY A 387 25.30 -72.33 -29.38
N ASN A 388 24.76 -71.13 -29.74
CA ASN A 388 24.52 -70.04 -28.85
C ASN A 388 23.02 -69.88 -28.54
N SER A 389 22.71 -69.76 -27.26
CA SER A 389 21.33 -69.52 -26.79
C SER A 389 21.08 -67.98 -26.64
N SER A 390 20.01 -67.50 -27.20
CA SER A 390 19.55 -66.13 -27.05
C SER A 390 18.11 -66.08 -26.56
N LEU A 391 17.78 -65.07 -25.74
CA LEU A 391 16.45 -64.82 -25.23
C LEU A 391 15.71 -63.92 -26.20
N LYS A 392 14.58 -64.41 -26.73
CA LYS A 392 13.71 -63.59 -27.56
C LYS A 392 12.56 -63.07 -26.70
N LEU A 393 12.52 -61.69 -26.57
CA LEU A 393 11.45 -60.96 -25.91
C LEU A 393 10.48 -60.44 -26.98
N LYS A 394 9.21 -60.64 -26.79
CA LYS A 394 8.14 -60.04 -27.61
C LYS A 394 7.28 -59.12 -26.75
N ALA A 395 7.02 -57.90 -27.23
CA ALA A 395 6.11 -56.96 -26.60
C ALA A 395 5.15 -56.44 -27.64
N THR A 396 3.93 -56.15 -27.21
CA THR A 396 2.91 -55.48 -28.01
C THR A 396 2.43 -54.25 -27.23
N ALA A 397 2.29 -53.14 -27.92
CA ALA A 397 1.76 -51.90 -27.33
C ALA A 397 0.84 -51.17 -28.32
N PRO A 398 -0.23 -50.51 -27.86
CA PRO A 398 -1.07 -49.69 -28.71
C PRO A 398 -0.36 -48.34 -28.97
N SER A 399 -0.39 -47.88 -30.22
CA SER A 399 -0.03 -46.48 -30.59
C SER A 399 -1.24 -45.75 -31.11
N LEU A 400 -1.34 -44.44 -30.83
CA LEU A 400 -2.38 -43.62 -31.41
C LEU A 400 -1.82 -42.89 -32.65
N HIS A 401 -2.58 -42.91 -33.73
CA HIS A 401 -2.25 -42.25 -34.98
C HIS A 401 -3.32 -41.17 -35.26
N ILE A 402 -2.89 -39.91 -35.34
CA ILE A 402 -3.75 -38.75 -35.58
C ILE A 402 -3.43 -38.22 -36.97
N MET A 403 -4.46 -38.04 -37.80
CA MET A 403 -4.29 -37.58 -39.16
C MET A 403 -5.24 -36.42 -39.40
N ARG A 404 -4.73 -35.39 -40.10
CA ARG A 404 -5.55 -34.31 -40.61
C ARG A 404 -6.08 -34.70 -41.97
N VAL A 405 -7.41 -34.64 -42.15
CA VAL A 405 -8.10 -34.93 -43.39
C VAL A 405 -8.99 -33.77 -43.76
N ASP A 406 -8.88 -33.27 -45.00
CA ASP A 406 -9.70 -32.19 -45.50
C ASP A 406 -11.07 -32.78 -45.99
N VAL A 407 -12.15 -32.28 -45.39
CA VAL A 407 -13.50 -32.70 -45.74
C VAL A 407 -14.18 -31.62 -46.58
N ASN A 408 -14.54 -31.95 -47.81
CA ASN A 408 -15.27 -31.05 -48.70
C ASN A 408 -16.78 -31.27 -48.56
N SER A 409 -17.52 -30.21 -48.42
CA SER A 409 -18.99 -30.25 -48.39
C SER A 409 -19.58 -29.32 -49.44
N GLU A 410 -20.54 -29.80 -50.17
CA GLU A 410 -21.35 -29.02 -51.10
C GLU A 410 -22.79 -29.05 -50.63
N ILE A 411 -23.40 -27.88 -50.49
CA ILE A 411 -24.80 -27.71 -50.16
C ILE A 411 -25.46 -26.91 -51.27
N CYS A 412 -26.60 -27.37 -51.76
CA CYS A 412 -27.37 -26.71 -52.79
C CYS A 412 -28.77 -26.37 -52.24
N PRO A 413 -28.91 -25.32 -51.41
CA PRO A 413 -30.20 -24.93 -50.88
C PRO A 413 -31.11 -24.43 -52.02
N ALA A 414 -32.39 -24.81 -52.03
CA ALA A 414 -33.34 -24.36 -53.00
C ALA A 414 -33.66 -22.86 -52.83
N VAL A 415 -33.40 -22.08 -53.86
CA VAL A 415 -33.52 -20.59 -53.86
C VAL A 415 -34.86 -20.10 -54.50
N GLY A 416 -35.77 -20.96 -54.76
CA GLY A 416 -37.10 -20.61 -55.41
C GLY A 416 -37.08 -20.69 -56.91
N SER A 417 -38.08 -20.09 -57.60
CA SER A 417 -38.22 -20.13 -59.06
C SER A 417 -37.15 -19.27 -59.78
N VAL A 418 -36.81 -19.65 -61.03
CA VAL A 418 -35.71 -19.03 -61.81
C VAL A 418 -35.82 -17.49 -61.92
N ASN A 419 -37.08 -16.94 -61.89
CA ASN A 419 -37.28 -15.49 -61.98
C ASN A 419 -37.06 -14.72 -60.68
N GLN A 420 -36.97 -15.39 -59.51
CA GLN A 420 -36.72 -14.77 -58.22
C GLN A 420 -35.28 -15.00 -57.71
N SER A 421 -34.58 -15.97 -58.28
CA SER A 421 -33.23 -16.37 -57.82
C SER A 421 -32.13 -15.41 -58.24
N GLY A 422 -32.29 -14.66 -59.36
CA GLY A 422 -31.20 -13.79 -59.85
C GLY A 422 -30.78 -12.68 -58.92
N SER A 423 -31.73 -12.01 -58.27
CA SER A 423 -31.43 -10.94 -57.33
C SER A 423 -30.76 -11.46 -56.01
N LEU A 424 -31.18 -12.63 -55.54
CA LEU A 424 -30.60 -13.25 -54.34
C LEU A 424 -29.20 -13.77 -54.59
N VAL A 425 -28.97 -14.40 -55.76
CA VAL A 425 -27.63 -14.87 -56.16
C VAL A 425 -26.64 -13.71 -56.30
N ASN A 426 -27.07 -12.62 -56.98
CA ASN A 426 -26.23 -11.43 -57.12
C ASN A 426 -25.93 -10.81 -55.75
N TYR A 427 -26.90 -10.70 -54.85
CA TYR A 427 -26.73 -10.24 -53.49
C TYR A 427 -25.71 -11.12 -52.72
N MET A 428 -25.80 -12.43 -52.85
CA MET A 428 -24.86 -13.35 -52.18
C MET A 428 -23.42 -13.20 -52.71
N LEU A 429 -23.26 -13.02 -54.04
CA LEU A 429 -21.94 -12.80 -54.64
C LEU A 429 -21.33 -11.48 -54.18
N GLU A 430 -22.10 -10.39 -54.22
CA GLU A 430 -21.64 -9.09 -53.71
C GLU A 430 -21.31 -9.14 -52.20
N SER A 431 -22.13 -9.81 -51.39
CA SER A 431 -21.86 -9.97 -49.94
C SER A 431 -20.63 -10.83 -49.70
N PHE A 432 -20.37 -11.85 -50.51
CA PHE A 432 -19.17 -12.68 -50.40
C PHE A 432 -17.91 -11.91 -50.73
N GLU A 433 -17.93 -11.01 -51.70
CA GLU A 433 -16.80 -10.15 -52.05
C GLU A 433 -16.53 -9.07 -51.00
N ASN A 434 -17.60 -8.48 -50.44
CA ASN A 434 -17.48 -7.35 -49.51
C ASN A 434 -17.25 -7.77 -48.03
N ASN A 435 -17.97 -8.78 -47.53
CA ASN A 435 -17.85 -9.21 -46.12
C ASN A 435 -18.26 -10.69 -45.94
N LYS A 436 -17.31 -11.60 -46.12
CA LYS A 436 -17.50 -13.05 -45.94
C LYS A 436 -18.08 -13.44 -44.58
N ALA A 437 -17.62 -12.79 -43.49
CA ALA A 437 -18.02 -13.13 -42.13
C ALA A 437 -19.52 -12.82 -41.90
N GLU A 438 -20.01 -11.74 -42.44
CA GLU A 438 -21.43 -11.36 -42.34
C GLU A 438 -22.33 -12.33 -43.09
N LEU A 439 -21.93 -12.73 -44.32
CA LEU A 439 -22.66 -13.71 -45.13
C LEU A 439 -22.76 -15.07 -44.42
N TRP A 440 -21.65 -15.55 -43.82
CA TRP A 440 -21.62 -16.81 -43.11
C TRP A 440 -22.56 -16.87 -41.90
N ASN A 441 -22.76 -15.77 -41.20
CA ASN A 441 -23.60 -15.67 -40.01
C ASN A 441 -25.07 -15.35 -40.35
N LYS A 442 -25.35 -15.02 -41.60
CA LYS A 442 -26.69 -14.61 -42.03
C LYS A 442 -27.63 -15.80 -42.18
N ASN A 443 -28.82 -15.72 -41.56
CA ASN A 443 -29.86 -16.71 -41.69
C ASN A 443 -30.64 -16.46 -43.01
N MET A 444 -30.43 -17.32 -44.00
CA MET A 444 -31.08 -17.20 -45.32
C MET A 444 -31.96 -18.41 -45.70
N PHE A 445 -31.75 -19.54 -45.03
CA PHE A 445 -32.44 -20.81 -45.34
C PHE A 445 -32.99 -21.48 -44.07
N GLY A 446 -33.48 -20.69 -43.11
CA GLY A 446 -33.98 -21.19 -41.82
C GLY A 446 -32.90 -21.43 -40.77
N LYS A 447 -31.63 -21.46 -41.18
CA LYS A 447 -30.42 -21.51 -40.34
C LYS A 447 -29.32 -20.61 -40.92
N PRO A 448 -28.37 -20.18 -40.15
CA PRO A 448 -27.16 -19.52 -40.66
C PRO A 448 -26.40 -20.41 -41.63
N MET A 449 -25.76 -19.82 -42.64
CA MET A 449 -25.04 -20.59 -43.68
C MET A 449 -23.89 -21.41 -43.11
N ASN A 450 -23.15 -20.90 -42.11
CA ASN A 450 -22.10 -21.65 -41.40
C ASN A 450 -22.64 -22.90 -40.72
N GLU A 451 -23.84 -22.86 -40.14
CA GLU A 451 -24.48 -24.05 -39.52
C GLU A 451 -24.89 -25.09 -40.57
N LEU A 452 -25.47 -24.66 -41.71
CA LEU A 452 -25.83 -25.58 -42.77
C LEU A 452 -24.62 -26.33 -43.32
N VAL A 453 -23.50 -25.60 -43.55
CA VAL A 453 -22.26 -26.24 -44.02
C VAL A 453 -21.68 -27.17 -42.94
N LYS A 454 -21.71 -26.76 -41.68
CA LYS A 454 -21.27 -27.56 -40.54
C LYS A 454 -22.09 -28.84 -40.41
N ASP A 455 -23.41 -28.77 -40.44
CA ASP A 455 -24.31 -29.92 -40.37
C ASP A 455 -24.01 -30.94 -41.52
N SER A 456 -23.70 -30.43 -42.73
CA SER A 456 -23.36 -31.28 -43.87
C SER A 456 -21.98 -31.98 -43.66
N ILE A 457 -20.97 -31.26 -43.13
CA ILE A 457 -19.68 -31.84 -42.81
C ILE A 457 -19.82 -32.88 -41.69
N ASP A 458 -20.53 -32.54 -40.60
CA ASP A 458 -20.75 -33.43 -39.47
C ASP A 458 -21.49 -34.72 -39.91
N SER A 459 -22.46 -34.61 -40.83
CA SER A 459 -23.15 -35.75 -41.41
C SER A 459 -22.21 -36.68 -42.20
N LYS A 460 -21.27 -36.13 -42.97
CA LYS A 460 -20.24 -36.92 -43.68
C LYS A 460 -19.28 -37.60 -42.76
N LEU A 461 -18.86 -36.95 -41.68
CA LEU A 461 -17.93 -37.50 -40.71
C LEU A 461 -18.57 -38.58 -39.84
N SER A 462 -19.79 -38.35 -39.35
CA SER A 462 -20.55 -39.33 -38.56
C SER A 462 -21.02 -40.53 -39.37
N GLY A 463 -21.17 -40.36 -40.68
CA GLY A 463 -21.58 -41.40 -41.61
C GLY A 463 -20.47 -42.39 -42.04
N LEU A 464 -19.23 -42.27 -41.51
CA LEU A 464 -18.16 -43.19 -41.87
C LEU A 464 -18.46 -44.62 -41.35
N PRO A 465 -18.68 -45.63 -42.23
CA PRO A 465 -19.09 -46.96 -41.80
C PRO A 465 -18.04 -47.63 -40.91
N GLU A 466 -18.49 -48.37 -39.89
CA GLU A 466 -17.60 -49.06 -38.95
C GLU A 466 -16.65 -50.01 -39.66
N GLU A 467 -17.11 -50.68 -40.71
CA GLU A 467 -16.28 -51.56 -41.54
C GLU A 467 -15.09 -50.85 -42.17
N VAL A 468 -15.26 -49.61 -42.60
CA VAL A 468 -14.21 -48.75 -43.18
C VAL A 468 -13.17 -48.37 -42.08
N GLN A 469 -13.66 -47.98 -40.91
CA GLN A 469 -12.77 -47.70 -39.76
C GLN A 469 -11.90 -48.89 -39.37
N VAL A 470 -12.51 -50.09 -39.35
CA VAL A 470 -11.77 -51.38 -39.04
C VAL A 470 -10.75 -51.69 -40.14
N LYS A 471 -11.09 -51.51 -41.41
CA LYS A 471 -10.16 -51.71 -42.54
C LYS A 471 -8.99 -50.75 -42.47
N MET A 472 -9.22 -49.46 -42.20
CA MET A 472 -8.16 -48.48 -42.03
C MET A 472 -7.23 -48.81 -40.89
N ARG A 473 -7.76 -49.18 -39.70
CA ARG A 473 -6.96 -49.61 -38.56
C ARG A 473 -6.10 -50.84 -38.86
N LYS A 474 -6.67 -51.90 -39.49
CA LYS A 474 -5.94 -53.08 -39.89
C LYS A 474 -4.81 -52.77 -40.88
N THR A 475 -5.08 -51.90 -41.84
CA THR A 475 -4.06 -51.49 -42.82
C THR A 475 -2.91 -50.75 -42.18
N LEU A 476 -3.17 -49.79 -41.27
CA LEU A 476 -2.16 -49.06 -40.54
C LEU A 476 -1.34 -50.02 -39.64
N THR A 477 -1.99 -50.94 -38.91
CA THR A 477 -1.32 -51.95 -38.11
C THR A 477 -0.33 -52.81 -38.95
N LYS A 478 -0.74 -53.18 -40.18
CA LYS A 478 0.11 -53.97 -41.07
C LYS A 478 1.29 -53.16 -41.59
N ILE A 479 1.09 -51.88 -41.94
CA ILE A 479 2.15 -50.97 -42.40
C ILE A 479 3.18 -50.78 -41.33
N VAL A 480 2.77 -50.51 -40.08
CA VAL A 480 3.69 -50.25 -38.95
C VAL A 480 4.50 -51.49 -38.60
N ASN A 481 3.88 -52.68 -38.59
CA ASN A 481 4.56 -53.91 -38.16
C ASN A 481 5.42 -54.57 -39.24
N GLU A 482 5.00 -54.50 -40.53
CA GLU A 482 5.71 -55.20 -41.61
C GLU A 482 6.82 -54.37 -42.27
N ARG A 483 6.89 -53.07 -42.03
CA ARG A 483 7.87 -52.09 -42.60
C ARG A 483 8.18 -52.32 -44.10
N LYS A 484 7.27 -52.87 -44.86
CA LYS A 484 7.42 -53.03 -46.30
C LYS A 484 6.94 -51.77 -46.95
N GLY A 485 7.89 -50.93 -47.43
CA GLY A 485 7.59 -49.83 -48.36
C GLY A 485 7.01 -50.42 -49.62
N GLY A 486 5.74 -50.20 -49.87
CA GLY A 486 5.03 -50.62 -51.06
C GLY A 486 3.79 -49.76 -51.30
N VAL A 487 3.16 -49.91 -52.43
CA VAL A 487 1.90 -49.25 -52.75
C VAL A 487 0.82 -49.70 -51.79
N ILE A 488 0.22 -48.78 -51.08
CA ILE A 488 -0.89 -49.01 -50.17
C ILE A 488 -2.18 -48.92 -51.02
N CYS A 489 -2.84 -50.06 -51.20
CA CYS A 489 -4.17 -50.06 -51.81
C CYS A 489 -5.18 -50.35 -50.71
N ILE A 490 -6.04 -49.34 -50.38
CA ILE A 490 -7.17 -49.52 -49.49
C ILE A 490 -8.40 -49.67 -50.39
N LEU A 491 -8.89 -50.91 -50.51
CA LEU A 491 -10.19 -51.20 -51.14
C LEU A 491 -11.26 -50.93 -50.07
N LEU A 492 -11.98 -49.80 -50.24
CA LEU A 492 -13.12 -49.40 -49.39
C LEU A 492 -14.36 -50.25 -49.69
#